data_bf54db3aa95ac942e9b845f47f145fbe
#
_entry.id   bf54db3aa95ac942e9b845f47f145fbe
#
_cell.length_a   1.000
_cell.length_b   1.000
_cell.length_c   1.000
_cell.angle_alpha   90.00
_cell.angle_beta   90.00
_cell.angle_gamma   90.00
#
_symmetry.space_group_name_H-M   'P 1'
#
loop_
_entity.id
_entity.type
_entity.pdbx_description
1 polymer ?
#
loop_
_entity_poly.entity_id
_entity_poly.type
_entity_poly.pdbx_seq_one_letter_code
_entity_poly.pdbx_strand_id
1 'polypeptide(L)'
;MDLKGLHHVTAVTADASRNVAFYTHVLGLRLVKKTVNQDDVSAYHLFYGDEVGHAGTEMTFFDWDFAGPHTPAVGMVSATAFRVPGREDVEWWDKRFYERCVYHGEIQER
;
A
#
# COMPACT_ATOMS: atom_id res chain seq x y z
N MET A 1 24.27 13.66 9.26
CA MET A 1 23.13 12.73 9.24
C MET A 1 23.12 11.99 7.92
N ASP A 2 22.99 10.69 7.96
CA ASP A 2 23.09 9.81 6.80
C ASP A 2 21.71 9.21 6.51
N LEU A 3 20.98 9.82 5.58
CA LEU A 3 19.65 9.33 5.17
C LEU A 3 19.81 8.24 4.13
N LYS A 4 19.26 7.05 4.41
CA LYS A 4 19.38 5.88 3.53
C LYS A 4 18.07 5.49 2.84
N GLY A 5 17.02 6.26 3.03
CA GLY A 5 15.73 6.03 2.41
C GLY A 5 14.56 6.29 3.35
N LEU A 6 13.37 5.99 2.86
CA LEU A 6 12.15 6.12 3.64
C LEU A 6 11.90 4.84 4.45
N HIS A 7 11.41 5.01 5.67
CA HIS A 7 11.00 3.89 6.51
C HIS A 7 9.66 3.32 6.04
N HIS A 8 8.68 4.18 5.86
CA HIS A 8 7.34 3.80 5.39
C HIS A 8 6.63 4.99 4.77
N VAL A 9 5.52 4.69 4.09
CA VAL A 9 4.58 5.67 3.54
C VAL A 9 3.22 5.41 4.16
N THR A 10 2.48 6.47 4.48
CA THR A 10 1.16 6.36 5.11
C THR A 10 0.09 7.00 4.25
N ALA A 11 -1.02 6.31 4.08
CA ALA A 11 -2.20 6.80 3.40
C ALA A 11 -3.43 6.60 4.30
N VAL A 12 -4.61 6.93 3.79
CA VAL A 12 -5.88 6.79 4.51
C VAL A 12 -6.79 5.86 3.72
N THR A 13 -7.52 5.00 4.41
CA THR A 13 -8.58 4.18 3.83
C THR A 13 -9.90 4.39 4.56
N ALA A 14 -11.00 4.38 3.83
CA ALA A 14 -12.34 4.41 4.42
C ALA A 14 -12.91 3.01 4.66
N ASP A 15 -12.22 1.96 4.21
CA ASP A 15 -12.67 0.58 4.31
C ASP A 15 -11.50 -0.34 4.67
N ALA A 16 -11.28 -0.53 5.96
CA ALA A 16 -10.17 -1.32 6.47
C ALA A 16 -10.25 -2.79 6.02
N SER A 17 -11.42 -3.39 6.01
CA SER A 17 -11.58 -4.79 5.62
C SER A 17 -11.20 -5.03 4.16
N ARG A 18 -11.65 -4.16 3.28
CA ARG A 18 -11.30 -4.20 1.85
C ARG A 18 -9.82 -3.93 1.63
N ASN A 19 -9.26 -3.00 2.38
CA ASN A 19 -7.84 -2.66 2.36
C ASN A 19 -6.99 -3.88 2.75
N VAL A 20 -7.31 -4.54 3.85
CA VAL A 20 -6.62 -5.76 4.29
C VAL A 20 -6.71 -6.85 3.23
N ALA A 21 -7.90 -7.10 2.68
CA ALA A 21 -8.08 -8.11 1.63
C ALA A 21 -7.21 -7.84 0.40
N PHE A 22 -7.18 -6.60 -0.06
CA PHE A 22 -6.38 -6.22 -1.23
C PHE A 22 -4.88 -6.39 -0.98
N TYR A 23 -4.35 -5.80 0.10
CA TYR A 23 -2.91 -5.82 0.34
C TYR A 23 -2.39 -7.19 0.74
N THR A 24 -3.19 -8.02 1.42
CA THR A 24 -2.75 -9.37 1.82
C THR A 24 -3.05 -10.43 0.77
N HIS A 25 -4.27 -10.46 0.22
CA HIS A 25 -4.67 -11.54 -0.70
C HIS A 25 -4.32 -11.27 -2.16
N VAL A 26 -4.34 -10.02 -2.60
CA VAL A 26 -3.99 -9.68 -3.98
C VAL A 26 -2.50 -9.40 -4.11
N LEU A 27 -1.97 -8.48 -3.31
CA LEU A 27 -0.56 -8.09 -3.38
C LEU A 27 0.38 -9.02 -2.62
N GLY A 28 -0.15 -9.84 -1.71
CA GLY A 28 0.66 -10.80 -0.98
C GLY A 28 1.55 -10.18 0.11
N LEU A 29 1.30 -8.94 0.49
CA LEU A 29 2.01 -8.32 1.61
C LEU A 29 1.51 -8.91 2.92
N ARG A 30 2.36 -8.84 3.93
CA ARG A 30 2.01 -9.28 5.27
C ARG A 30 1.44 -8.12 6.07
N LEU A 31 0.32 -8.34 6.76
CA LEU A 31 -0.15 -7.41 7.77
C LEU A 31 0.75 -7.60 9.01
N VAL A 32 1.74 -6.73 9.13
CA VAL A 32 2.76 -6.83 10.18
C VAL A 32 2.21 -6.40 11.51
N LYS A 33 1.37 -5.35 11.49
CA LYS A 33 0.90 -4.72 12.71
C LYS A 33 -0.45 -4.04 12.48
N LYS A 34 -1.30 -4.09 13.49
CA LYS A 34 -2.54 -3.31 13.55
C LYS A 34 -2.59 -2.61 14.91
N THR A 35 -2.61 -1.29 14.89
CA THR A 35 -2.65 -0.49 16.12
C THR A 35 -3.76 0.54 16.08
N VAL A 36 -4.14 1.03 17.25
CA VAL A 36 -5.05 2.17 17.38
C VAL A 36 -4.21 3.44 17.21
N ASN A 37 -4.75 4.42 16.45
CA ASN A 37 -4.11 5.73 16.32
C ASN A 37 -4.11 6.43 17.69
N GLN A 38 -2.95 6.91 18.13
CA GLN A 38 -2.82 7.59 19.43
C GLN A 38 -3.55 8.92 19.48
N ASP A 39 -3.66 9.63 18.35
CA ASP A 39 -4.34 10.92 18.26
C ASP A 39 -5.85 10.77 18.13
N ASP A 40 -6.31 9.67 17.58
CA ASP A 40 -7.73 9.33 17.44
C ASP A 40 -7.91 7.83 17.67
N VAL A 41 -8.41 7.47 18.83
CA VAL A 41 -8.59 6.07 19.23
C VAL A 41 -9.64 5.33 18.41
N SER A 42 -10.47 6.03 17.62
CA SER A 42 -11.44 5.42 16.73
C SER A 42 -10.83 4.94 15.42
N ALA A 43 -9.61 5.38 15.09
CA ALA A 43 -8.92 5.03 13.86
C ALA A 43 -7.84 3.98 14.11
N TYR A 44 -7.86 2.90 13.32
CA TYR A 44 -6.80 1.90 13.34
C TYR A 44 -5.67 2.30 12.39
N HIS A 45 -4.47 1.91 12.77
CA HIS A 45 -3.29 2.06 11.92
C HIS A 45 -2.84 0.68 11.45
N LEU A 46 -2.91 0.44 10.14
CA LEU A 46 -2.58 -0.84 9.52
C LEU A 46 -1.19 -0.75 8.89
N PHE A 47 -0.32 -1.71 9.19
CA PHE A 47 1.05 -1.78 8.68
C PHE A 47 1.23 -3.02 7.81
N TYR A 48 1.53 -2.83 6.53
CA TYR A 48 1.88 -3.92 5.61
C TYR A 48 3.37 -3.85 5.27
N GLY A 49 4.00 -4.98 5.14
CA GLY A 49 5.42 -5.04 4.83
C GLY A 49 5.81 -6.39 4.23
N ASP A 50 7.11 -6.64 4.21
CA ASP A 50 7.64 -7.95 3.86
C ASP A 50 7.45 -8.96 5.02
N GLU A 51 8.01 -10.16 4.91
CA GLU A 51 7.83 -11.23 5.89
C GLU A 51 8.27 -10.85 7.32
N VAL A 52 9.23 -9.96 7.45
CA VAL A 52 9.78 -9.55 8.75
C VAL A 52 9.59 -8.07 9.08
N GLY A 53 8.94 -7.30 8.19
CA GLY A 53 8.66 -5.89 8.43
C GLY A 53 9.88 -4.99 8.38
N HIS A 54 10.81 -5.22 7.45
CA HIS A 54 11.99 -4.37 7.29
C HIS A 54 11.60 -2.91 7.01
N ALA A 55 12.38 -1.98 7.55
CA ALA A 55 12.25 -0.56 7.21
C ALA A 55 12.39 -0.36 5.71
N GLY A 56 11.56 0.53 5.13
CA GLY A 56 11.54 0.78 3.69
C GLY A 56 10.68 -0.18 2.88
N THR A 57 10.13 -1.23 3.49
CA THR A 57 9.19 -2.16 2.85
C THR A 57 7.75 -1.94 3.28
N GLU A 58 7.51 -1.03 4.22
CA GLU A 58 6.21 -0.85 4.81
C GLU A 58 5.35 0.17 4.08
N MET A 59 4.12 -0.22 3.80
CA MET A 59 3.02 0.65 3.41
C MET A 59 2.00 0.64 4.54
N THR A 60 1.56 1.82 4.97
CA THR A 60 0.66 1.92 6.11
C THR A 60 -0.59 2.71 5.79
N PHE A 61 -1.68 2.44 6.53
CA PHE A 61 -2.95 3.11 6.34
C PHE A 61 -3.57 3.46 7.69
N PHE A 62 -4.15 4.66 7.77
CA PHE A 62 -5.12 4.97 8.80
C PHE A 62 -6.51 4.57 8.33
N ASP A 63 -7.25 3.84 9.17
CA ASP A 63 -8.65 3.54 8.94
C ASP A 63 -9.49 4.74 9.39
N TRP A 64 -10.09 5.41 8.42
CA TRP A 64 -10.91 6.60 8.65
C TRP A 64 -12.20 6.49 7.86
N ASP A 65 -13.28 6.03 8.51
CA ASP A 65 -14.57 5.72 7.88
C ASP A 65 -15.19 6.93 7.14
N PHE A 66 -14.82 8.13 7.52
CA PHE A 66 -15.32 9.35 6.92
C PHE A 66 -14.44 9.91 5.81
N ALA A 67 -13.40 9.17 5.41
CA ALA A 67 -12.54 9.61 4.31
C ALA A 67 -13.36 9.66 3.02
N GLY A 68 -13.35 10.83 2.38
CA GLY A 68 -13.97 11.03 1.08
C GLY A 68 -13.08 10.53 -0.06
N PRO A 69 -13.56 10.66 -1.32
CA PRO A 69 -12.76 10.33 -2.49
C PRO A 69 -11.48 11.16 -2.54
N HIS A 70 -10.42 10.56 -3.09
CA HIS A 70 -9.17 11.27 -3.30
C HIS A 70 -9.37 12.44 -4.28
N THR A 71 -8.95 13.63 -3.90
CA THR A 71 -8.95 14.80 -4.76
C THR A 71 -7.51 15.20 -5.06
N PRO A 72 -7.03 15.04 -6.30
CA PRO A 72 -5.66 15.41 -6.65
C PRO A 72 -5.39 16.89 -6.41
N ALA A 73 -4.22 17.20 -5.87
CA ALA A 73 -3.76 18.56 -5.64
C ALA A 73 -2.25 18.65 -5.78
N VAL A 74 -1.75 19.86 -5.99
CA VAL A 74 -0.29 20.11 -6.07
C VAL A 74 0.36 19.77 -4.74
N GLY A 75 1.49 19.06 -4.80
CA GLY A 75 2.22 18.65 -3.60
C GLY A 75 1.72 17.40 -2.91
N MET A 76 0.67 16.76 -3.43
CA MET A 76 0.17 15.49 -2.91
C MET A 76 0.87 14.29 -3.52
N VAL A 77 0.94 13.20 -2.77
CA VAL A 77 1.34 11.90 -3.30
C VAL A 77 0.21 11.37 -4.19
N SER A 78 0.49 11.18 -5.47
CA SER A 78 -0.51 10.71 -6.45
C SER A 78 -0.45 9.20 -6.69
N ALA A 79 0.69 8.58 -6.42
CA ALA A 79 0.88 7.14 -6.62
C ALA A 79 2.00 6.63 -5.73
N THR A 80 1.92 5.35 -5.40
CA THR A 80 2.99 4.63 -4.71
C THR A 80 3.45 3.48 -5.58
N ALA A 81 4.74 3.46 -5.92
CA ALA A 81 5.31 2.41 -6.74
C ALA A 81 6.03 1.39 -5.86
N PHE A 82 5.77 0.12 -6.13
CA PHE A 82 6.47 -0.98 -5.49
C PHE A 82 7.49 -1.55 -6.48
N ARG A 83 8.70 -1.75 -5.99
CA ARG A 83 9.78 -2.30 -6.82
C ARG A 83 9.69 -3.82 -6.87
N VAL A 84 9.89 -4.37 -8.07
CA VAL A 84 10.05 -5.81 -8.28
C VAL A 84 11.41 -6.07 -8.97
N PRO A 85 11.95 -7.31 -8.88
CA PRO A 85 13.31 -7.58 -9.35
C PRO A 85 13.57 -7.36 -10.83
N GLY A 86 12.61 -7.61 -11.70
CA GLY A 86 12.82 -7.47 -13.13
C GLY A 86 11.55 -7.48 -13.96
N ARG A 87 11.72 -7.46 -15.30
CA ARG A 87 10.59 -7.41 -16.24
C ARG A 87 9.66 -8.61 -16.12
N GLU A 88 10.19 -9.80 -15.89
CA GLU A 88 9.39 -11.02 -15.74
C GLU A 88 8.42 -10.91 -14.57
N ASP A 89 8.84 -10.23 -13.50
CA ASP A 89 7.99 -10.00 -12.32
C ASP A 89 6.87 -9.02 -12.62
N VAL A 90 7.14 -7.99 -13.44
CA VAL A 90 6.11 -7.04 -13.89
C VAL A 90 5.05 -7.79 -14.72
N GLU A 91 5.46 -8.66 -15.62
CA GLU A 91 4.57 -9.48 -16.43
C GLU A 91 3.76 -10.46 -15.58
N TRP A 92 4.38 -11.02 -14.54
CA TRP A 92 3.70 -11.89 -13.58
C TRP A 92 2.58 -11.14 -12.84
N TRP A 93 2.83 -9.91 -12.42
CA TRP A 93 1.83 -9.07 -11.75
C TRP A 93 0.70 -8.66 -12.69
N ASP A 94 1.00 -8.35 -13.94
CA ASP A 94 -0.01 -8.07 -14.95
C ASP A 94 -0.98 -9.24 -15.10
N LYS A 95 -0.47 -10.46 -15.22
CA LYS A 95 -1.26 -11.68 -15.31
C LYS A 95 -2.07 -11.92 -14.02
N ARG A 96 -1.45 -11.72 -12.86
CA ARG A 96 -2.14 -11.89 -11.57
C ARG A 96 -3.31 -10.94 -11.43
N PHE A 97 -3.15 -9.69 -11.79
CA PHE A 97 -4.24 -8.72 -11.72
C PHE A 97 -5.38 -9.10 -12.67
N TYR A 98 -5.06 -9.61 -13.85
CA TYR A 98 -6.06 -10.14 -14.76
C TYR A 98 -6.83 -11.31 -14.14
N GLU A 99 -6.12 -12.28 -13.57
CA GLU A 99 -6.72 -13.47 -12.96
C GLU A 99 -7.56 -13.13 -11.73
N ARG A 100 -7.20 -12.07 -11.01
CA ARG A 100 -7.89 -11.61 -9.80
C ARG A 100 -8.95 -10.53 -10.08
N CYS A 101 -9.19 -10.22 -11.35
CA CYS A 101 -10.15 -9.18 -11.76
C CYS A 101 -9.85 -7.82 -11.14
N VAL A 102 -8.58 -7.47 -11.00
CA VAL A 102 -8.14 -6.17 -10.51
C VAL A 102 -7.95 -5.24 -11.69
N TYR A 103 -8.60 -4.07 -11.65
CA TYR A 103 -8.39 -3.04 -12.68
C TYR A 103 -6.93 -2.60 -12.68
N HIS A 104 -6.30 -2.60 -13.85
CA HIS A 104 -4.91 -2.19 -14.02
C HIS A 104 -4.65 -1.70 -15.45
N GLY A 105 -3.60 -0.90 -15.62
CA GLY A 105 -3.19 -0.42 -16.92
C GLY A 105 -2.23 -1.38 -17.61
N GLU A 106 -1.83 -1.01 -18.83
CA GLU A 106 -0.84 -1.75 -19.59
C GLU A 106 0.57 -1.56 -19.04
N ILE A 107 1.43 -2.55 -19.25
CA ILE A 107 2.86 -2.43 -18.92
C ILE A 107 3.47 -1.33 -19.77
N GLN A 108 4.17 -0.41 -19.13
CA GLN A 108 4.83 0.72 -19.79
C GLN A 108 6.32 0.70 -19.48
N GLU A 109 7.14 0.98 -20.48
CA GLU A 109 8.57 1.22 -20.31
C GLU A 109 8.84 2.72 -20.19
N ARG A 110 9.73 3.07 -19.28
CA ARG A 110 10.16 4.46 -19.08
C ARG A 110 11.67 4.58 -19.19
#